data_a6fd6b6772ea0df4e826b66a3ead93ad
#
_entry.id   a6fd6b6772ea0df4e826b66a3ead93ad
#
_cell.length_a   1.000
_cell.length_b   1.000
_cell.length_c   1.000
_cell.angle_alpha   90.00
_cell.angle_beta   90.00
_cell.angle_gamma   90.00
#
_symmetry.space_group_name_H-M   'P 1'
#
loop_
_entity.id
_entity.type
_entity.pdbx_description
1 polymer ?
#
loop_
_entity_poly.entity_id
_entity_poly.type
_entity_poly.pdbx_seq_one_letter_code
_entity_poly.pdbx_strand_id
1 'polypeptide(L)'
;MKISADWLNKPSTRLVMERLVSGGYKAYFVGGCVRNTLLNIETTDIDIATSAHPKKVLEIMENAGLKALPTGIEHGTVTVVADKRNYEVTTLREDIETDGRRAKVKFSKSIFEDAKRRDFSINAIYCELDGTIFDPLEGIADIVGKRIKFIGDPYVRIKEDYLRILRFFRFLALFGKEDENHEIEIAALNDLRDGLDTVSAERKTGEILKLFAAPNLKYSILLMEKAKISSKIFDAYNFKSLKNLNKLEDRLEIAPCAIRRLAAYTDDNLKSNLRFSNKLAKDHKVLREEATSQKDAAELSYRYNEKLALDSILVRSSLHGTEPTRNVFSRIKLGSVSKFPVKSSDLTEYFSGPKFRGSARIFRAKMD
;
A
#
# COMPACT_ATOMS: atom_id res chain seq x y z
N MET A 1 -27.55 -9.68 8.64
CA MET A 1 -27.21 -8.73 7.55
C MET A 1 -26.60 -9.52 6.40
N LYS A 2 -26.90 -9.13 5.14
CA LYS A 2 -26.27 -9.71 3.95
C LYS A 2 -25.68 -8.62 3.09
N ILE A 3 -24.53 -8.91 2.46
CA ILE A 3 -23.93 -8.06 1.42
C ILE A 3 -24.10 -8.70 0.05
N SER A 4 -24.07 -7.86 -0.99
CA SER A 4 -24.04 -8.26 -2.37
C SER A 4 -22.88 -7.53 -3.07
N ALA A 5 -22.09 -8.25 -3.84
CA ALA A 5 -20.99 -7.68 -4.61
C ALA A 5 -20.68 -8.58 -5.82
N ASP A 6 -20.19 -7.97 -6.90
CA ASP A 6 -19.89 -8.70 -8.14
C ASP A 6 -18.84 -9.82 -7.93
N TRP A 7 -17.86 -9.58 -7.06
CA TRP A 7 -16.81 -10.55 -6.79
C TRP A 7 -17.34 -11.83 -6.10
N LEU A 8 -18.42 -11.74 -5.27
CA LEU A 8 -19.10 -12.89 -4.67
C LEU A 8 -19.72 -13.82 -5.73
N ASN A 9 -20.21 -13.24 -6.82
CA ASN A 9 -20.94 -13.95 -7.86
C ASN A 9 -20.01 -14.46 -8.99
N LYS A 10 -18.71 -14.16 -8.95
CA LYS A 10 -17.78 -14.64 -9.97
C LYS A 10 -17.68 -16.17 -9.93
N PRO A 11 -17.76 -16.87 -11.10
CA PRO A 11 -17.69 -18.32 -11.13
C PRO A 11 -16.45 -18.89 -10.44
N SER A 12 -15.28 -18.26 -10.60
CA SER A 12 -14.05 -18.68 -9.95
C SER A 12 -14.08 -18.52 -8.42
N THR A 13 -14.67 -17.44 -7.91
CA THR A 13 -14.86 -17.23 -6.47
C THR A 13 -15.79 -18.27 -5.87
N ARG A 14 -16.94 -18.48 -6.51
CA ARG A 14 -17.91 -19.49 -6.10
C ARG A 14 -17.31 -20.89 -6.11
N LEU A 15 -16.60 -21.24 -7.17
CA LEU A 15 -15.98 -22.57 -7.32
C LEU A 15 -15.05 -22.88 -6.14
N VAL A 16 -14.15 -21.96 -5.76
CA VAL A 16 -13.22 -22.17 -4.63
C VAL A 16 -14.00 -22.39 -3.34
N MET A 17 -15.00 -21.55 -3.05
CA MET A 17 -15.81 -21.66 -1.83
C MET A 17 -16.66 -22.92 -1.80
N GLU A 18 -17.33 -23.25 -2.90
CA GLU A 18 -18.20 -24.42 -3.01
C GLU A 18 -17.41 -25.72 -2.86
N ARG A 19 -16.15 -25.78 -3.34
CA ARG A 19 -15.29 -26.96 -3.15
C ARG A 19 -14.90 -27.17 -1.70
N LEU A 20 -14.63 -26.11 -0.96
CA LEU A 20 -14.37 -26.21 0.48
C LEU A 20 -15.62 -26.68 1.25
N VAL A 21 -16.76 -26.08 0.96
CA VAL A 21 -18.04 -26.40 1.61
C VAL A 21 -18.50 -27.82 1.28
N SER A 22 -18.46 -28.24 0.02
CA SER A 22 -18.82 -29.60 -0.39
C SER A 22 -17.85 -30.66 0.14
N GLY A 23 -16.60 -30.28 0.45
CA GLY A 23 -15.65 -31.10 1.18
C GLY A 23 -15.96 -31.27 2.68
N GLY A 24 -17.05 -30.67 3.17
CA GLY A 24 -17.49 -30.77 4.57
C GLY A 24 -16.85 -29.73 5.49
N TYR A 25 -16.19 -28.69 4.95
CA TYR A 25 -15.52 -27.66 5.74
C TYR A 25 -16.28 -26.34 5.71
N LYS A 26 -16.20 -25.59 6.82
CA LYS A 26 -16.66 -24.21 6.86
C LYS A 26 -15.69 -23.34 6.05
N ALA A 27 -16.24 -22.38 5.29
CA ALA A 27 -15.46 -21.42 4.53
C ALA A 27 -16.15 -20.04 4.56
N TYR A 28 -15.36 -19.00 4.74
CA TYR A 28 -15.81 -17.63 4.87
C TYR A 28 -14.86 -16.70 4.11
N PHE A 29 -15.38 -15.73 3.41
CA PHE A 29 -14.60 -14.57 3.00
C PHE A 29 -14.29 -13.73 4.23
N VAL A 30 -13.14 -13.05 4.27
CA VAL A 30 -12.72 -12.34 5.49
C VAL A 30 -11.81 -11.15 5.19
N GLY A 31 -11.80 -10.19 6.09
CA GLY A 31 -10.83 -9.09 6.05
C GLY A 31 -11.09 -8.06 4.96
N GLY A 32 -10.11 -7.82 4.10
CA GLY A 32 -10.12 -6.73 3.13
C GLY A 32 -11.32 -6.73 2.19
N CYS A 33 -11.67 -7.88 1.62
CA CYS A 33 -12.77 -8.00 0.67
C CYS A 33 -14.13 -7.68 1.30
N VAL A 34 -14.38 -8.16 2.51
CA VAL A 34 -15.64 -7.90 3.24
C VAL A 34 -15.73 -6.44 3.66
N ARG A 35 -14.68 -5.90 4.31
CA ARG A 35 -14.60 -4.49 4.72
C ARG A 35 -14.79 -3.54 3.53
N ASN A 36 -14.07 -3.76 2.42
CA ASN A 36 -14.16 -2.90 1.24
C ASN A 36 -15.57 -2.91 0.63
N THR A 37 -16.23 -4.07 0.61
CA THR A 37 -17.62 -4.16 0.15
C THR A 37 -18.56 -3.34 1.03
N LEU A 38 -18.40 -3.41 2.36
CA LEU A 38 -19.20 -2.62 3.30
C LEU A 38 -18.96 -1.10 3.15
N LEU A 39 -17.78 -0.71 2.67
CA LEU A 39 -17.40 0.69 2.39
C LEU A 39 -17.67 1.14 0.95
N ASN A 40 -18.23 0.27 0.08
CA ASN A 40 -18.38 0.51 -1.36
C ASN A 40 -17.05 0.83 -2.07
N ILE A 41 -15.95 0.20 -1.64
CA ILE A 41 -14.63 0.31 -2.24
C ILE A 41 -14.37 -0.93 -3.09
N GLU A 42 -13.68 -0.74 -4.22
CA GLU A 42 -13.30 -1.86 -5.10
C GLU A 42 -12.46 -2.91 -4.35
N THR A 43 -12.76 -4.19 -4.63
CA THR A 43 -12.07 -5.34 -4.03
C THR A 43 -11.21 -6.02 -5.08
N THR A 44 -9.92 -6.09 -4.83
CA THR A 44 -8.92 -6.75 -5.70
C THR A 44 -8.54 -8.14 -5.20
N ASP A 45 -8.28 -8.25 -3.91
CA ASP A 45 -7.78 -9.46 -3.26
C ASP A 45 -8.90 -10.11 -2.44
N ILE A 46 -9.01 -11.43 -2.55
CA ILE A 46 -10.05 -12.21 -1.85
C ILE A 46 -9.37 -13.19 -0.92
N ASP A 47 -9.56 -12.96 0.37
CA ASP A 47 -9.10 -13.81 1.46
C ASP A 47 -10.23 -14.71 1.93
N ILE A 48 -9.94 -16.01 2.09
CA ILE A 48 -10.88 -17.03 2.55
C ILE A 48 -10.32 -17.65 3.84
N ALA A 49 -11.13 -17.67 4.88
CA ALA A 49 -10.87 -18.42 6.10
C ALA A 49 -11.65 -19.74 6.07
N THR A 50 -11.01 -20.87 6.41
CA THR A 50 -11.65 -22.19 6.38
C THR A 50 -11.30 -23.03 7.59
N SER A 51 -12.19 -23.98 7.95
CA SER A 51 -11.88 -25.00 8.95
C SER A 51 -11.05 -26.17 8.40
N ALA A 52 -10.78 -26.20 7.08
CA ALA A 52 -9.93 -27.21 6.46
C ALA A 52 -8.45 -26.95 6.79
N HIS A 53 -7.69 -27.98 7.18
CA HIS A 53 -6.24 -27.89 7.31
C HIS A 53 -5.56 -27.66 5.95
N PRO A 54 -4.39 -26.99 5.88
CA PRO A 54 -3.74 -26.63 4.62
C PRO A 54 -3.53 -27.81 3.67
N LYS A 55 -3.11 -28.98 4.19
CA LYS A 55 -2.97 -30.20 3.39
C LYS A 55 -4.29 -30.62 2.75
N LYS A 56 -5.41 -30.43 3.47
CA LYS A 56 -6.75 -30.77 2.96
C LYS A 56 -7.23 -29.77 1.94
N VAL A 57 -6.89 -28.49 2.11
CA VAL A 57 -7.15 -27.45 1.10
C VAL A 57 -6.45 -27.81 -0.21
N LEU A 58 -5.15 -28.18 -0.17
CA LEU A 58 -4.42 -28.61 -1.37
C LEU A 58 -5.13 -29.79 -2.06
N GLU A 59 -5.44 -30.86 -1.33
CA GLU A 59 -6.13 -32.05 -1.85
C GLU A 59 -7.48 -31.72 -2.50
N ILE A 60 -8.32 -30.93 -1.84
CA ILE A 60 -9.64 -30.54 -2.35
C ILE A 60 -9.51 -29.74 -3.65
N MET A 61 -8.58 -28.80 -3.70
CA MET A 61 -8.41 -27.94 -4.88
C MET A 61 -7.78 -28.70 -6.06
N GLU A 62 -6.80 -29.55 -5.81
CA GLU A 62 -6.20 -30.42 -6.82
C GLU A 62 -7.25 -31.39 -7.43
N ASN A 63 -8.09 -32.02 -6.58
CA ASN A 63 -9.19 -32.87 -7.04
C ASN A 63 -10.24 -32.11 -7.85
N ALA A 64 -10.35 -30.80 -7.65
CA ALA A 64 -11.21 -29.92 -8.45
C ALA A 64 -10.54 -29.40 -9.72
N GLY A 65 -9.32 -29.82 -10.04
CA GLY A 65 -8.55 -29.34 -11.19
C GLY A 65 -8.02 -27.91 -11.04
N LEU A 66 -7.98 -27.40 -9.81
CA LEU A 66 -7.45 -26.06 -9.52
C LEU A 66 -5.99 -26.15 -9.07
N LYS A 67 -5.18 -25.18 -9.50
CA LYS A 67 -3.80 -25.04 -9.04
C LYS A 67 -3.79 -24.49 -7.61
N ALA A 68 -3.19 -25.22 -6.68
CA ALA A 68 -3.02 -24.82 -5.30
C ALA A 68 -1.52 -24.80 -4.92
N LEU A 69 -1.05 -23.74 -4.28
CA LEU A 69 0.35 -23.52 -3.94
C LEU A 69 0.51 -23.35 -2.43
N PRO A 70 1.45 -24.07 -1.78
CA PRO A 70 1.68 -24.00 -0.33
C PRO A 70 2.51 -22.76 0.05
N THR A 71 2.07 -21.56 -0.28
CA THR A 71 2.81 -20.29 -0.15
C THR A 71 3.07 -19.86 1.29
N GLY A 72 2.32 -20.41 2.26
CA GLY A 72 2.44 -20.10 3.68
C GLY A 72 1.91 -21.23 4.55
N ILE A 73 2.25 -22.47 4.23
CA ILE A 73 1.67 -23.66 4.85
C ILE A 73 1.95 -23.73 6.36
N GLU A 74 3.11 -23.27 6.79
CA GLU A 74 3.49 -23.16 8.21
C GLU A 74 2.60 -22.17 8.99
N HIS A 75 2.01 -21.22 8.27
CA HIS A 75 1.05 -20.25 8.80
C HIS A 75 -0.40 -20.60 8.47
N GLY A 76 -0.64 -21.76 7.88
CA GLY A 76 -1.97 -22.23 7.53
C GLY A 76 -2.53 -21.69 6.22
N THR A 77 -1.72 -21.04 5.35
CA THR A 77 -2.18 -20.40 4.12
C THR A 77 -1.78 -21.20 2.88
N VAL A 78 -2.73 -21.33 1.96
CA VAL A 78 -2.58 -21.91 0.63
C VAL A 78 -3.08 -20.89 -0.39
N THR A 79 -2.31 -20.61 -1.44
CA THR A 79 -2.77 -19.78 -2.56
C THR A 79 -3.42 -20.68 -3.62
N VAL A 80 -4.72 -20.49 -3.85
CA VAL A 80 -5.47 -21.17 -4.90
C VAL A 80 -5.58 -20.25 -6.12
N VAL A 81 -5.28 -20.78 -7.31
CA VAL A 81 -5.38 -20.03 -8.56
C VAL A 81 -6.58 -20.53 -9.34
N ALA A 82 -7.56 -19.67 -9.57
CA ALA A 82 -8.73 -19.93 -10.38
C ALA A 82 -9.00 -18.73 -11.31
N ASP A 83 -9.18 -18.99 -12.60
CA ASP A 83 -9.41 -17.96 -13.63
C ASP A 83 -8.40 -16.80 -13.56
N LYS A 84 -7.12 -17.13 -13.52
CA LYS A 84 -5.98 -16.17 -13.40
C LYS A 84 -6.03 -15.26 -12.16
N ARG A 85 -6.86 -15.59 -11.17
CA ARG A 85 -6.95 -14.89 -9.88
C ARG A 85 -6.36 -15.75 -8.77
N ASN A 86 -5.73 -15.09 -7.82
CA ASN A 86 -5.24 -15.70 -6.61
C ASN A 86 -6.26 -15.54 -5.49
N TYR A 87 -6.51 -16.62 -4.76
CA TYR A 87 -7.32 -16.67 -3.54
C TYR A 87 -6.43 -17.14 -2.41
N GLU A 88 -6.28 -16.34 -1.36
CA GLU A 88 -5.56 -16.76 -0.16
C GLU A 88 -6.52 -17.52 0.76
N VAL A 89 -6.34 -18.85 0.83
CA VAL A 89 -7.14 -19.73 1.68
C VAL A 89 -6.35 -20.03 2.94
N THR A 90 -6.80 -19.48 4.07
CA THR A 90 -6.13 -19.61 5.37
C THR A 90 -6.98 -20.45 6.32
N THR A 91 -6.39 -21.47 6.93
CA THR A 91 -7.06 -22.25 7.97
C THR A 91 -7.33 -21.37 9.19
N LEU A 92 -8.56 -21.44 9.73
CA LEU A 92 -8.93 -20.80 11.00
C LEU A 92 -7.93 -21.21 12.08
N ARG A 93 -7.40 -20.27 12.85
CA ARG A 93 -6.33 -20.53 13.79
C ARG A 93 -6.34 -19.59 14.99
N GLU A 94 -5.70 -20.03 16.04
CA GLU A 94 -5.31 -19.27 17.22
C GLU A 94 -3.78 -19.14 17.21
N ASP A 95 -3.25 -17.97 17.50
CA ASP A 95 -1.82 -17.75 17.63
C ASP A 95 -1.43 -18.06 19.10
N ILE A 96 -0.58 -19.09 19.34
CA ILE A 96 -0.18 -19.52 20.70
C ILE A 96 1.01 -18.71 21.19
N GLU A 97 2.03 -18.55 20.36
CA GLU A 97 3.24 -17.78 20.62
C GLU A 97 3.53 -16.94 19.39
N THR A 98 3.72 -15.65 19.59
CA THR A 98 4.04 -14.72 18.51
C THR A 98 5.40 -14.09 18.75
N ASP A 99 6.29 -14.21 17.74
CA ASP A 99 7.55 -13.50 17.67
C ASP A 99 7.63 -12.79 16.30
N GLY A 100 7.11 -11.57 16.26
CA GLY A 100 6.98 -10.78 15.04
C GLY A 100 6.10 -11.47 13.98
N ARG A 101 6.67 -11.94 12.86
CA ARG A 101 5.93 -12.65 11.80
C ARG A 101 5.77 -14.15 12.07
N ARG A 102 6.57 -14.72 12.95
CA ARG A 102 6.56 -16.16 13.24
C ARG A 102 5.64 -16.43 14.43
N ALA A 103 4.45 -16.92 14.13
CA ALA A 103 3.53 -17.41 15.15
C ALA A 103 3.53 -18.95 15.14
N LYS A 104 3.67 -19.56 16.29
CA LYS A 104 3.24 -20.96 16.43
C LYS A 104 1.72 -20.94 16.43
N VAL A 105 1.13 -21.54 15.42
CA VAL A 105 -0.31 -21.52 15.21
C VAL A 105 -0.93 -22.84 15.67
N LYS A 106 -2.09 -22.77 16.30
CA LYS A 106 -2.98 -23.90 16.55
C LYS A 106 -4.21 -23.74 15.69
N PHE A 107 -4.46 -24.70 14.82
CA PHE A 107 -5.64 -24.67 13.99
C PHE A 107 -6.91 -24.80 14.81
N SER A 108 -7.89 -23.98 14.50
CA SER A 108 -9.17 -23.87 15.18
C SER A 108 -10.32 -24.13 14.20
N LYS A 109 -11.52 -24.37 14.72
CA LYS A 109 -12.76 -24.37 13.94
C LYS A 109 -13.66 -23.17 14.29
N SER A 110 -13.17 -22.30 15.17
CA SER A 110 -13.90 -21.15 15.68
C SER A 110 -13.51 -19.87 14.93
N ILE A 111 -14.49 -19.21 14.32
CA ILE A 111 -14.34 -17.85 13.77
C ILE A 111 -13.93 -16.86 14.87
N PHE A 112 -14.43 -17.05 16.09
CA PHE A 112 -14.17 -16.14 17.20
C PHE A 112 -12.69 -16.13 17.59
N GLU A 113 -12.05 -17.30 17.63
CA GLU A 113 -10.62 -17.40 17.91
C GLU A 113 -9.78 -16.84 16.75
N ASP A 114 -10.16 -17.08 15.50
CA ASP A 114 -9.50 -16.48 14.34
C ASP A 114 -9.66 -14.95 14.32
N ALA A 115 -10.83 -14.43 14.72
CA ALA A 115 -11.06 -12.99 14.80
C ALA A 115 -10.16 -12.32 15.83
N LYS A 116 -10.02 -12.90 17.03
CA LYS A 116 -9.21 -12.35 18.12
C LYS A 116 -7.73 -12.17 17.77
N ARG A 117 -7.16 -13.00 16.88
CA ARG A 117 -5.75 -12.87 16.47
C ARG A 117 -5.50 -11.78 15.41
N ARG A 118 -6.56 -11.21 14.79
CA ARG A 118 -6.43 -10.17 13.77
C ARG A 118 -6.04 -8.84 14.38
N ASP A 119 -5.58 -7.91 13.55
CA ASP A 119 -5.09 -6.61 13.99
C ASP A 119 -6.18 -5.65 14.44
N PHE A 120 -7.15 -5.38 13.57
CA PHE A 120 -8.21 -4.39 13.79
C PHE A 120 -9.59 -5.00 13.62
N SER A 121 -10.57 -4.52 14.39
CA SER A 121 -11.98 -4.97 14.36
C SER A 121 -12.57 -4.93 12.93
N ILE A 122 -12.27 -3.88 12.17
CA ILE A 122 -12.72 -3.70 10.78
C ILE A 122 -12.19 -4.77 9.80
N ASN A 123 -11.18 -5.55 10.19
CA ASN A 123 -10.59 -6.64 9.42
C ASN A 123 -11.00 -8.03 9.91
N ALA A 124 -11.86 -8.09 10.95
CA ALA A 124 -12.33 -9.33 11.57
C ALA A 124 -13.82 -9.61 11.27
N ILE A 125 -14.27 -9.20 10.10
CA ILE A 125 -15.63 -9.42 9.62
C ILE A 125 -15.59 -10.53 8.59
N TYR A 126 -16.50 -11.49 8.72
CA TYR A 126 -16.59 -12.70 7.89
C TYR A 126 -17.87 -12.69 7.08
N CYS A 127 -17.85 -13.35 5.91
CA CYS A 127 -18.99 -13.44 5.03
C CYS A 127 -19.09 -14.85 4.42
N GLU A 128 -20.26 -15.45 4.46
CA GLU A 128 -20.54 -16.70 3.77
C GLU A 128 -20.74 -16.48 2.26
N LEU A 129 -20.76 -17.58 1.52
CA LEU A 129 -20.96 -17.57 0.06
C LEU A 129 -22.28 -16.91 -0.36
N ASP A 130 -23.32 -16.97 0.47
CA ASP A 130 -24.63 -16.36 0.22
C ASP A 130 -24.71 -14.88 0.61
N GLY A 131 -23.58 -14.27 1.04
CA GLY A 131 -23.48 -12.89 1.50
C GLY A 131 -23.80 -12.68 2.98
N THR A 132 -24.15 -13.72 3.74
CA THR A 132 -24.43 -13.59 5.18
C THR A 132 -23.20 -13.18 5.96
N ILE A 133 -23.31 -12.12 6.77
CA ILE A 133 -22.21 -11.55 7.54
C ILE A 133 -22.19 -12.12 8.96
N PHE A 134 -20.97 -12.42 9.42
CA PHE A 134 -20.63 -12.70 10.82
C PHE A 134 -19.64 -11.66 11.32
N ASP A 135 -20.03 -10.92 12.32
CA ASP A 135 -19.23 -9.85 12.92
C ASP A 135 -19.01 -10.13 14.42
N PRO A 136 -18.03 -10.98 14.77
CA PRO A 136 -17.86 -11.42 16.15
C PRO A 136 -17.30 -10.34 17.08
N LEU A 137 -16.77 -9.24 16.55
CA LEU A 137 -16.06 -8.21 17.32
C LEU A 137 -16.57 -6.78 17.03
N GLU A 138 -17.80 -6.66 16.54
CA GLU A 138 -18.47 -5.38 16.26
C GLU A 138 -17.71 -4.47 15.27
N GLY A 139 -16.98 -5.07 14.33
CA GLY A 139 -16.20 -4.35 13.32
C GLY A 139 -17.06 -3.49 12.38
N ILE A 140 -18.32 -3.87 12.13
CA ILE A 140 -19.28 -3.06 11.34
C ILE A 140 -19.56 -1.73 12.05
N ALA A 141 -19.74 -1.72 13.35
CA ALA A 141 -19.96 -0.50 14.13
C ALA A 141 -18.71 0.42 14.03
N ASP A 142 -17.52 -0.14 14.00
CA ASP A 142 -16.27 0.61 13.82
C ASP A 142 -16.12 1.14 12.38
N ILE A 143 -16.55 0.37 11.35
CA ILE A 143 -16.61 0.85 9.97
C ILE A 143 -17.53 2.07 9.84
N VAL A 144 -18.76 1.96 10.36
CA VAL A 144 -19.75 3.04 10.31
C VAL A 144 -19.26 4.28 11.09
N GLY A 145 -18.65 4.05 12.26
CA GLY A 145 -18.05 5.10 13.09
C GLY A 145 -16.75 5.66 12.56
N LYS A 146 -16.16 5.06 11.50
CA LYS A 146 -14.82 5.37 10.98
C LYS A 146 -13.74 5.27 12.06
N ARG A 147 -13.84 4.29 12.93
CA ARG A 147 -12.91 4.04 14.04
C ARG A 147 -11.89 2.98 13.66
N ILE A 148 -10.64 3.21 14.00
CA ILE A 148 -9.57 2.22 13.84
C ILE A 148 -9.17 1.72 15.21
N LYS A 149 -9.70 0.55 15.58
CA LYS A 149 -9.51 -0.06 16.90
C LYS A 149 -8.71 -1.36 16.81
N PHE A 150 -7.68 -1.49 17.64
CA PHE A 150 -7.03 -2.78 17.87
C PHE A 150 -8.02 -3.77 18.50
N ILE A 151 -7.88 -5.04 18.15
CA ILE A 151 -8.65 -6.11 18.79
C ILE A 151 -7.96 -6.45 20.12
N GLY A 152 -8.58 -6.09 21.22
CA GLY A 152 -8.01 -6.23 22.57
C GLY A 152 -7.06 -5.10 22.94
N ASP A 153 -6.08 -5.41 23.79
CA ASP A 153 -5.12 -4.42 24.30
C ASP A 153 -4.09 -4.02 23.23
N PRO A 154 -3.95 -2.72 22.89
CA PRO A 154 -2.98 -2.24 21.89
C PRO A 154 -1.54 -2.64 22.19
N TYR A 155 -1.11 -2.60 23.46
CA TYR A 155 0.25 -2.98 23.84
C TYR A 155 0.55 -4.44 23.54
N VAL A 156 -0.38 -5.33 23.84
CA VAL A 156 -0.26 -6.76 23.53
C VAL A 156 -0.20 -6.97 22.02
N ARG A 157 -1.14 -6.35 21.29
CA ARG A 157 -1.27 -6.51 19.84
C ARG A 157 -0.05 -5.99 19.06
N ILE A 158 0.53 -4.87 19.48
CA ILE A 158 1.72 -4.30 18.85
C ILE A 158 2.95 -5.20 19.12
N LYS A 159 3.11 -5.73 20.33
CA LYS A 159 4.23 -6.63 20.67
C LYS A 159 4.24 -7.94 19.86
N GLU A 160 3.07 -8.43 19.47
CA GLU A 160 2.97 -9.62 18.61
C GLU A 160 3.52 -9.39 17.19
N ASP A 161 3.33 -8.18 16.64
CA ASP A 161 3.89 -7.76 15.35
C ASP A 161 3.99 -6.23 15.29
N TYR A 162 5.19 -5.71 15.43
CA TYR A 162 5.47 -4.27 15.42
C TYR A 162 5.11 -3.57 14.11
N LEU A 163 4.90 -4.30 13.00
CA LEU A 163 4.37 -3.72 11.77
C LEU A 163 2.96 -3.13 11.97
N ARG A 164 2.20 -3.60 12.95
CA ARG A 164 0.88 -3.07 13.30
C ARG A 164 0.92 -1.58 13.64
N ILE A 165 2.06 -1.05 14.07
CA ILE A 165 2.28 0.38 14.25
C ILE A 165 2.03 1.13 12.92
N LEU A 166 2.70 0.74 11.85
CA LEU A 166 2.53 1.37 10.54
C LEU A 166 1.16 1.07 9.92
N ARG A 167 0.64 -0.13 10.17
CA ARG A 167 -0.70 -0.53 9.73
C ARG A 167 -1.78 0.35 10.35
N PHE A 168 -1.68 0.71 11.64
CA PHE A 168 -2.60 1.62 12.29
C PHE A 168 -2.70 2.95 11.53
N PHE A 169 -1.59 3.61 11.27
CA PHE A 169 -1.58 4.87 10.54
C PHE A 169 -2.09 4.73 9.12
N ARG A 170 -1.78 3.63 8.44
CA ARG A 170 -2.33 3.35 7.11
C ARG A 170 -3.84 3.20 7.13
N PHE A 171 -4.38 2.42 8.04
CA PHE A 171 -5.84 2.24 8.14
C PHE A 171 -6.54 3.52 8.57
N LEU A 172 -5.94 4.29 9.46
CA LEU A 172 -6.44 5.61 9.82
C LEU A 172 -6.51 6.55 8.61
N ALA A 173 -5.46 6.58 7.78
CA ALA A 173 -5.44 7.39 6.56
C ALA A 173 -6.42 6.90 5.48
N LEU A 174 -6.77 5.61 5.46
CA LEU A 174 -7.72 5.05 4.51
C LEU A 174 -9.18 5.18 4.97
N PHE A 175 -9.46 4.95 6.24
CA PHE A 175 -10.82 4.71 6.73
C PHE A 175 -11.20 5.51 7.98
N GLY A 176 -10.23 6.14 8.65
CA GLY A 176 -10.46 6.87 9.89
C GLY A 176 -11.04 8.26 9.68
N LYS A 177 -11.49 8.88 10.76
CA LYS A 177 -11.92 10.29 10.83
C LYS A 177 -11.03 11.10 11.77
N GLU A 178 -11.00 12.41 11.58
CA GLU A 178 -10.12 13.33 12.32
C GLU A 178 -10.56 13.55 13.79
N ASP A 179 -11.84 13.33 14.11
CA ASP A 179 -12.41 13.65 15.43
C ASP A 179 -12.39 12.47 16.43
N GLU A 180 -11.75 11.36 16.08
CA GLU A 180 -11.67 10.19 16.94
C GLU A 180 -10.58 10.35 18.00
N ASN A 181 -10.89 9.96 19.24
CA ASN A 181 -9.88 9.91 20.31
C ASN A 181 -9.02 8.63 20.16
N HIS A 182 -7.74 8.81 19.98
CA HIS A 182 -6.73 7.73 19.84
C HIS A 182 -5.66 7.79 20.93
N GLU A 183 -5.95 8.35 22.10
CA GLU A 183 -4.95 8.56 23.15
C GLU A 183 -4.27 7.26 23.59
N ILE A 184 -5.06 6.20 23.79
CA ILE A 184 -4.56 4.89 24.24
C ILE A 184 -3.68 4.27 23.13
N GLU A 185 -4.15 4.28 21.90
CA GLU A 185 -3.39 3.76 20.76
C GLU A 185 -2.10 4.56 20.58
N ILE A 186 -2.15 5.88 20.59
CA ILE A 186 -0.99 6.75 20.42
C ILE A 186 0.04 6.55 21.55
N ALA A 187 -0.39 6.36 22.77
CA ALA A 187 0.49 6.02 23.88
C ALA A 187 1.21 4.69 23.63
N ALA A 188 0.47 3.63 23.30
CA ALA A 188 1.05 2.33 23.02
C ALA A 188 2.00 2.34 21.79
N LEU A 189 1.63 3.07 20.73
CA LEU A 189 2.44 3.22 19.52
C LEU A 189 3.76 3.96 19.84
N ASN A 190 3.71 5.01 20.64
CA ASN A 190 4.91 5.75 21.07
C ASN A 190 5.83 4.90 21.94
N ASP A 191 5.29 4.20 22.92
CA ASP A 191 6.07 3.42 23.88
C ASP A 191 6.76 2.21 23.22
N LEU A 192 6.10 1.63 22.20
CA LEU A 192 6.58 0.44 21.51
C LEU A 192 7.26 0.73 20.16
N ARG A 193 7.50 1.99 19.81
CA ARG A 193 8.05 2.40 18.51
C ARG A 193 9.40 1.75 18.16
N ASP A 194 10.21 1.47 19.18
CA ASP A 194 11.54 0.89 18.98
C ASP A 194 11.48 -0.55 18.44
N GLY A 195 10.36 -1.24 18.63
CA GLY A 195 10.12 -2.53 18.01
C GLY A 195 10.10 -2.49 16.47
N LEU A 196 9.91 -1.32 15.86
CA LEU A 196 10.04 -1.15 14.40
C LEU A 196 11.42 -1.50 13.86
N ASP A 197 12.46 -1.49 14.69
CA ASP A 197 13.81 -1.89 14.28
C ASP A 197 13.89 -3.38 13.95
N THR A 198 13.03 -4.20 14.55
CA THR A 198 12.96 -5.64 14.28
C THR A 198 12.17 -5.98 13.01
N VAL A 199 11.42 -5.02 12.48
CA VAL A 199 10.61 -5.22 11.26
C VAL A 199 11.48 -5.04 10.02
N SER A 200 11.38 -5.98 9.07
CA SER A 200 12.16 -5.90 7.82
C SER A 200 11.84 -4.64 7.02
N ALA A 201 12.85 -4.09 6.34
CA ALA A 201 12.72 -2.87 5.54
C ALA A 201 11.66 -3.01 4.44
N GLU A 202 11.52 -4.20 3.82
CA GLU A 202 10.51 -4.47 2.80
C GLU A 202 9.08 -4.33 3.35
N ARG A 203 8.83 -4.90 4.55
CA ARG A 203 7.52 -4.80 5.20
C ARG A 203 7.19 -3.35 5.56
N LYS A 204 8.14 -2.63 6.15
CA LYS A 204 7.99 -1.19 6.43
C LYS A 204 7.68 -0.41 5.17
N THR A 205 8.46 -0.61 4.09
CA THR A 205 8.27 0.06 2.81
C THR A 205 6.88 -0.18 2.23
N GLY A 206 6.39 -1.42 2.28
CA GLY A 206 5.05 -1.76 1.80
C GLY A 206 3.93 -0.99 2.51
N GLU A 207 4.01 -0.85 3.83
CA GLU A 207 3.05 -0.08 4.62
C GLU A 207 3.18 1.44 4.37
N ILE A 208 4.40 1.96 4.32
CA ILE A 208 4.66 3.39 4.06
C ILE A 208 4.15 3.81 2.67
N LEU A 209 4.39 3.01 1.62
CA LEU A 209 3.86 3.31 0.29
C LEU A 209 2.34 3.35 0.27
N LYS A 210 1.68 2.40 0.93
CA LYS A 210 0.21 2.37 1.04
C LYS A 210 -0.32 3.53 1.87
N LEU A 211 0.36 3.89 2.95
CA LEU A 211 0.02 5.05 3.79
C LEU A 211 0.09 6.35 2.97
N PHE A 212 1.20 6.60 2.27
CA PHE A 212 1.38 7.83 1.49
C PHE A 212 0.50 7.88 0.23
N ALA A 213 -0.03 6.75 -0.24
CA ALA A 213 -1.05 6.70 -1.28
C ALA A 213 -2.49 6.94 -0.78
N ALA A 214 -2.71 6.94 0.54
CA ALA A 214 -4.05 7.04 1.12
C ALA A 214 -4.66 8.44 0.96
N PRO A 215 -6.00 8.56 0.85
CA PRO A 215 -6.68 9.84 0.65
C PRO A 215 -6.52 10.79 1.84
N ASN A 216 -6.72 10.33 3.07
CA ASN A 216 -6.74 11.17 4.28
C ASN A 216 -5.39 11.14 5.03
N LEU A 217 -4.29 11.34 4.29
CA LEU A 217 -2.93 11.21 4.84
C LEU A 217 -2.61 12.22 5.95
N LYS A 218 -3.07 13.47 5.82
CA LYS A 218 -2.68 14.60 6.68
C LYS A 218 -2.85 14.32 8.16
N TYR A 219 -4.04 13.86 8.57
CA TYR A 219 -4.34 13.57 9.98
C TYR A 219 -3.51 12.39 10.51
N SER A 220 -3.38 11.35 9.70
CA SER A 220 -2.57 10.19 10.07
C SER A 220 -1.09 10.54 10.30
N ILE A 221 -0.49 11.40 9.46
CA ILE A 221 0.89 11.86 9.65
C ILE A 221 1.02 12.74 10.90
N LEU A 222 0.04 13.61 11.17
CA LEU A 222 0.04 14.41 12.41
C LEU A 222 0.11 13.52 13.66
N LEU A 223 -0.70 12.46 13.71
CA LEU A 223 -0.66 11.50 14.81
C LEU A 223 0.62 10.67 14.83
N MET A 224 1.17 10.33 13.64
CA MET A 224 2.44 9.64 13.50
C MET A 224 3.60 10.46 14.07
N GLU A 225 3.57 11.78 13.90
CA GLU A 225 4.53 12.71 14.53
C GLU A 225 4.33 12.78 16.05
N LYS A 226 3.07 12.91 16.53
CA LYS A 226 2.73 12.87 17.96
C LYS A 226 3.24 11.59 18.64
N ALA A 227 3.14 10.45 17.97
CA ALA A 227 3.65 9.16 18.44
C ALA A 227 5.18 8.98 18.19
N LYS A 228 5.89 9.96 17.67
CA LYS A 228 7.34 9.93 17.34
C LYS A 228 7.72 8.81 16.35
N ILE A 229 6.78 8.34 15.57
CA ILE A 229 7.02 7.28 14.57
C ILE A 229 7.69 7.85 13.32
N SER A 230 7.39 9.11 12.94
CA SER A 230 8.06 9.77 11.80
C SER A 230 9.57 9.80 11.98
N SER A 231 10.06 10.22 13.16
CA SER A 231 11.49 10.25 13.48
C SER A 231 12.15 8.88 13.64
N LYS A 232 11.35 7.80 13.76
CA LYS A 232 11.86 6.42 13.79
C LYS A 232 12.05 5.84 12.37
N ILE A 233 11.34 6.39 11.40
CA ILE A 233 11.36 5.90 10.00
C ILE A 233 12.22 6.79 9.11
N PHE A 234 12.19 8.12 9.33
CA PHE A 234 12.83 9.15 8.50
C PHE A 234 13.84 9.96 9.32
N ASP A 235 15.05 10.13 8.78
CA ASP A 235 16.11 10.93 9.44
C ASP A 235 15.77 12.43 9.39
N ALA A 236 15.17 12.88 8.28
CA ALA A 236 14.65 14.24 8.10
C ALA A 236 13.29 14.24 7.41
N TYR A 237 12.37 15.08 7.87
CA TYR A 237 11.04 15.18 7.27
C TYR A 237 10.43 16.57 7.44
N ASN A 238 9.50 16.93 6.53
CA ASN A 238 8.88 18.24 6.47
C ASN A 238 7.34 18.13 6.34
N PHE A 239 6.68 18.14 7.48
CA PHE A 239 5.21 18.09 7.54
C PHE A 239 4.54 19.28 6.85
N LYS A 240 5.15 20.49 6.92
CA LYS A 240 4.60 21.69 6.28
C LYS A 240 4.56 21.54 4.76
N SER A 241 5.61 20.99 4.16
CA SER A 241 5.66 20.73 2.72
C SER A 241 4.60 19.70 2.31
N LEU A 242 4.46 18.58 3.04
CA LEU A 242 3.41 17.59 2.78
C LEU A 242 2.01 18.20 2.87
N LYS A 243 1.75 19.04 3.89
CA LYS A 243 0.47 19.74 4.04
C LYS A 243 0.18 20.68 2.86
N ASN A 244 1.20 21.39 2.38
CA ASN A 244 1.07 22.25 1.18
C ASN A 244 0.77 21.40 -0.06
N LEU A 245 1.47 20.27 -0.23
CA LEU A 245 1.23 19.35 -1.35
C LEU A 245 -0.21 18.82 -1.35
N ASN A 246 -0.71 18.36 -0.20
CA ASN A 246 -2.07 17.84 -0.11
C ASN A 246 -3.10 18.92 -0.53
N LYS A 247 -2.91 20.19 -0.11
CA LYS A 247 -3.77 21.30 -0.56
C LYS A 247 -3.71 21.53 -2.08
N LEU A 248 -2.52 21.36 -2.68
CA LEU A 248 -2.34 21.47 -4.14
C LEU A 248 -3.04 20.33 -4.87
N GLU A 249 -2.89 19.09 -4.36
CA GLU A 249 -3.56 17.90 -4.90
C GLU A 249 -5.09 18.07 -4.89
N ASP A 250 -5.65 18.46 -3.74
CA ASP A 250 -7.09 18.67 -3.58
C ASP A 250 -7.61 19.74 -4.54
N ARG A 251 -6.95 20.91 -4.60
CA ARG A 251 -7.37 22.02 -5.44
C ARG A 251 -7.24 21.75 -6.94
N LEU A 252 -6.22 21.03 -7.35
CA LEU A 252 -5.98 20.68 -8.75
C LEU A 252 -6.64 19.35 -9.16
N GLU A 253 -7.40 18.73 -8.25
CA GLU A 253 -8.08 17.44 -8.44
C GLU A 253 -7.09 16.35 -8.90
N ILE A 254 -5.87 16.36 -8.35
CA ILE A 254 -4.82 15.41 -8.69
C ILE A 254 -4.85 14.25 -7.69
N ALA A 255 -4.97 13.02 -8.21
CA ALA A 255 -4.98 11.83 -7.38
C ALA A 255 -3.71 11.69 -6.51
N PRO A 256 -3.84 11.15 -5.27
CA PRO A 256 -2.72 10.84 -4.40
C PRO A 256 -1.63 10.00 -5.08
N CYS A 257 -0.36 10.38 -4.88
CA CYS A 257 0.78 9.62 -5.39
C CYS A 257 1.82 9.46 -4.27
N ALA A 258 2.06 8.20 -3.85
CA ALA A 258 2.94 7.91 -2.72
C ALA A 258 4.34 8.51 -2.89
N ILE A 259 4.97 8.35 -4.06
CA ILE A 259 6.34 8.80 -4.27
C ILE A 259 6.45 10.33 -4.34
N ARG A 260 5.44 11.03 -4.90
CA ARG A 260 5.36 12.48 -4.88
C ARG A 260 5.22 13.02 -3.46
N ARG A 261 4.32 12.42 -2.65
CA ARG A 261 4.10 12.80 -1.25
C ARG A 261 5.31 12.50 -0.39
N LEU A 262 6.00 11.38 -0.60
CA LEU A 262 7.27 11.07 0.06
C LEU A 262 8.34 12.09 -0.32
N ALA A 263 8.48 12.47 -1.59
CA ALA A 263 9.44 13.48 -2.01
C ALA A 263 9.15 14.88 -1.45
N ALA A 264 7.90 15.21 -1.16
CA ALA A 264 7.54 16.43 -0.43
C ALA A 264 7.79 16.32 1.08
N TYR A 265 7.71 15.11 1.64
CA TYR A 265 7.82 14.86 3.07
C TYR A 265 9.25 14.68 3.54
N THR A 266 10.09 13.95 2.79
CA THR A 266 11.47 13.65 3.18
C THR A 266 12.43 13.82 2.02
N ASP A 267 13.66 14.24 2.32
CA ASP A 267 14.80 14.28 1.39
C ASP A 267 15.80 13.14 1.64
N ASP A 268 15.51 12.27 2.60
CA ASP A 268 16.37 11.16 2.98
C ASP A 268 16.69 10.24 1.80
N ASN A 269 17.86 9.64 1.87
CA ASN A 269 18.15 8.47 1.08
C ASN A 269 17.27 7.30 1.56
N LEU A 270 16.11 7.12 0.92
CA LEU A 270 15.09 6.12 1.26
C LEU A 270 15.60 4.66 1.33
N LYS A 271 16.91 4.44 1.14
CA LYS A 271 17.54 3.12 1.21
C LYS A 271 18.07 2.75 2.60
N SER A 272 18.15 3.67 3.56
CA SER A 272 18.68 3.39 4.90
C SER A 272 17.72 2.54 5.73
N ASN A 273 16.50 3.03 5.95
CA ASN A 273 15.49 2.37 6.79
C ASN A 273 14.37 1.68 5.99
N LEU A 274 14.27 1.97 4.69
CA LEU A 274 13.25 1.48 3.77
C LEU A 274 13.91 0.84 2.54
N ARG A 275 13.25 -0.14 1.93
CA ARG A 275 13.77 -0.84 0.75
C ARG A 275 12.86 -0.61 -0.45
N PHE A 276 13.13 0.48 -1.18
CA PHE A 276 12.44 0.79 -2.42
C PHE A 276 13.00 0.00 -3.60
N SER A 277 12.15 -0.28 -4.59
CA SER A 277 12.63 -0.74 -5.88
C SER A 277 13.53 0.32 -6.54
N ASN A 278 14.45 -0.10 -7.40
CA ASN A 278 15.35 0.82 -8.09
C ASN A 278 14.60 1.92 -8.85
N LYS A 279 13.45 1.58 -9.45
CA LYS A 279 12.59 2.55 -10.14
C LYS A 279 12.05 3.62 -9.18
N LEU A 280 11.42 3.21 -8.06
CA LEU A 280 10.86 4.16 -7.10
C LEU A 280 11.93 5.03 -6.45
N ALA A 281 13.10 4.46 -6.13
CA ALA A 281 14.22 5.23 -5.58
C ALA A 281 14.76 6.26 -6.60
N LYS A 282 14.85 5.89 -7.89
CA LYS A 282 15.21 6.81 -8.96
C LYS A 282 14.18 7.92 -9.11
N ASP A 283 12.90 7.58 -9.16
CA ASP A 283 11.82 8.56 -9.30
C ASP A 283 11.83 9.55 -8.11
N HIS A 284 11.96 9.06 -6.87
CA HIS A 284 12.08 9.94 -5.70
C HIS A 284 13.27 10.90 -5.81
N LYS A 285 14.45 10.37 -6.19
CA LYS A 285 15.65 11.18 -6.38
C LYS A 285 15.44 12.28 -7.42
N VAL A 286 14.85 11.93 -8.56
CA VAL A 286 14.53 12.91 -9.61
C VAL A 286 13.57 13.98 -9.08
N LEU A 287 12.51 13.59 -8.37
CA LEU A 287 11.56 14.55 -7.80
C LEU A 287 12.25 15.53 -6.84
N ARG A 288 13.19 15.06 -6.02
CA ARG A 288 13.95 15.91 -5.08
C ARG A 288 14.94 16.83 -5.79
N GLU A 289 15.70 16.32 -6.75
CA GLU A 289 16.65 17.11 -7.54
C GLU A 289 15.94 18.18 -8.36
N GLU A 290 14.86 17.81 -9.03
CA GLU A 290 14.12 18.74 -9.88
C GLU A 290 13.24 19.73 -9.09
N ALA A 291 12.90 19.40 -7.84
CA ALA A 291 12.21 20.35 -6.95
C ALA A 291 13.08 21.58 -6.61
N THR A 292 14.40 21.47 -6.66
CA THR A 292 15.35 22.57 -6.42
C THR A 292 15.91 23.17 -7.71
N SER A 293 15.63 22.56 -8.85
CA SER A 293 16.11 23.06 -10.17
C SER A 293 15.30 24.27 -10.64
N GLN A 294 15.86 25.00 -11.62
CA GLN A 294 15.16 26.13 -12.28
C GLN A 294 14.47 25.72 -13.58
N LYS A 295 14.50 24.42 -13.94
CA LYS A 295 13.87 23.93 -15.16
C LYS A 295 12.36 24.18 -15.15
N ASP A 296 11.84 24.58 -16.29
CA ASP A 296 10.41 24.77 -16.45
C ASP A 296 9.67 23.44 -16.70
N ALA A 297 8.35 23.50 -16.71
CA ALA A 297 7.52 22.31 -16.86
C ALA A 297 7.67 21.64 -18.24
N ALA A 298 7.97 22.40 -19.31
CA ALA A 298 8.17 21.83 -20.65
C ALA A 298 9.52 21.11 -20.72
N GLU A 299 10.56 21.69 -20.16
CA GLU A 299 11.89 21.06 -20.11
C GLU A 299 11.84 19.76 -19.29
N LEU A 300 11.18 19.77 -18.12
CA LEU A 300 11.02 18.57 -17.30
C LEU A 300 10.25 17.47 -18.04
N SER A 301 9.15 17.84 -18.74
CA SER A 301 8.35 16.88 -19.50
C SER A 301 9.10 16.29 -20.68
N TYR A 302 9.93 17.09 -21.34
CA TYR A 302 10.80 16.64 -22.42
C TYR A 302 11.87 15.66 -21.93
N ARG A 303 12.52 15.96 -20.78
CA ARG A 303 13.61 15.13 -20.22
C ARG A 303 13.13 13.81 -19.64
N TYR A 304 11.97 13.80 -19.02
CA TYR A 304 11.46 12.64 -18.27
C TYR A 304 10.15 12.11 -18.88
N ASN A 305 9.03 12.68 -18.52
CA ASN A 305 7.69 12.45 -19.03
C ASN A 305 6.70 13.41 -18.33
N GLU A 306 5.44 13.42 -18.79
CA GLU A 306 4.40 14.30 -18.24
C GLU A 306 4.17 14.11 -16.74
N LYS A 307 4.17 12.85 -16.28
CA LYS A 307 3.92 12.51 -14.87
C LYS A 307 5.03 13.03 -13.95
N LEU A 308 6.30 12.71 -14.24
CA LEU A 308 7.42 13.16 -13.43
C LEU A 308 7.58 14.68 -13.47
N ALA A 309 7.31 15.34 -14.62
CA ALA A 309 7.32 16.78 -14.72
C ALA A 309 6.28 17.43 -13.79
N LEU A 310 5.03 16.94 -13.84
CA LEU A 310 3.96 17.43 -12.96
C LEU A 310 4.32 17.19 -11.47
N ASP A 311 4.73 15.98 -11.13
CA ASP A 311 5.11 15.61 -9.78
C ASP A 311 6.26 16.49 -9.25
N SER A 312 7.29 16.77 -10.07
CA SER A 312 8.42 17.65 -9.70
C SER A 312 7.97 19.10 -9.45
N ILE A 313 7.11 19.64 -10.31
CA ILE A 313 6.56 20.99 -10.12
C ILE A 313 5.72 21.07 -8.84
N LEU A 314 4.90 20.05 -8.56
CA LEU A 314 4.08 20.03 -7.35
C LEU A 314 4.93 19.92 -6.08
N VAL A 315 5.97 19.09 -6.09
CA VAL A 315 6.93 18.98 -4.97
C VAL A 315 7.65 20.32 -4.78
N ARG A 316 8.16 20.95 -5.84
CA ARG A 316 8.77 22.29 -5.80
C ARG A 316 7.83 23.32 -5.17
N SER A 317 6.60 23.41 -5.68
CA SER A 317 5.58 24.33 -5.16
C SER A 317 5.28 24.09 -3.69
N SER A 318 5.20 22.82 -3.28
CA SER A 318 4.93 22.46 -1.88
C SER A 318 6.06 22.84 -0.93
N LEU A 319 7.32 22.68 -1.35
CA LEU A 319 8.50 23.04 -0.56
C LEU A 319 8.60 24.56 -0.33
N HIS A 320 8.30 25.35 -1.37
CA HIS A 320 8.36 26.82 -1.31
C HIS A 320 7.05 27.48 -0.84
N GLY A 321 5.97 26.71 -0.71
CA GLY A 321 4.65 27.25 -0.38
C GLY A 321 4.06 28.13 -1.48
N THR A 322 4.43 27.87 -2.75
CA THR A 322 4.02 28.62 -3.92
C THR A 322 2.99 27.84 -4.74
N GLU A 323 2.38 28.52 -5.71
CA GLU A 323 1.45 27.93 -6.64
C GLU A 323 2.16 27.56 -7.94
N PRO A 324 1.82 26.46 -8.61
CA PRO A 324 2.21 26.21 -9.98
C PRO A 324 1.66 27.33 -10.90
N THR A 325 2.39 27.66 -11.96
CA THR A 325 1.92 28.63 -12.94
C THR A 325 0.63 28.18 -13.62
N ARG A 326 -0.24 29.10 -13.99
CA ARG A 326 -1.55 28.82 -14.64
C ARG A 326 -1.44 27.94 -15.88
N ASN A 327 -0.33 28.04 -16.60
CA ASN A 327 -0.08 27.32 -17.85
C ASN A 327 0.74 26.04 -17.66
N VAL A 328 0.88 25.52 -16.42
CA VAL A 328 1.72 24.36 -16.12
C VAL A 328 1.37 23.15 -16.99
N PHE A 329 0.07 22.83 -17.12
CA PHE A 329 -0.38 21.65 -17.89
C PHE A 329 -0.10 21.81 -19.39
N SER A 330 -0.31 23.00 -19.96
CA SER A 330 0.02 23.26 -21.37
C SER A 330 1.53 23.21 -21.63
N ARG A 331 2.35 23.69 -20.68
CA ARG A 331 3.81 23.59 -20.75
C ARG A 331 4.27 22.13 -20.70
N ILE A 332 3.72 21.33 -19.79
CA ILE A 332 4.00 19.88 -19.72
C ILE A 332 3.66 19.21 -21.06
N LYS A 333 2.47 19.51 -21.63
CA LYS A 333 2.06 18.95 -22.92
C LYS A 333 2.98 19.36 -24.05
N LEU A 334 3.40 20.61 -24.08
CA LEU A 334 4.37 21.10 -25.07
C LEU A 334 5.68 20.29 -24.99
N GLY A 335 6.23 20.08 -23.79
CA GLY A 335 7.44 19.32 -23.60
C GLY A 335 7.31 17.85 -24.04
N SER A 336 6.18 17.20 -23.73
CA SER A 336 5.97 15.78 -24.06
C SER A 336 5.92 15.47 -25.56
N VAL A 337 5.50 16.43 -26.38
CA VAL A 337 5.45 16.27 -27.84
C VAL A 337 6.67 16.86 -28.56
N SER A 338 7.53 17.57 -27.83
CA SER A 338 8.75 18.18 -28.39
C SER A 338 9.75 17.12 -28.79
N LYS A 339 10.45 17.35 -29.91
CA LYS A 339 11.52 16.46 -30.39
C LYS A 339 12.82 17.23 -30.35
N PHE A 340 13.90 16.51 -30.09
CA PHE A 340 15.23 17.11 -30.18
C PHE A 340 15.46 17.64 -31.60
N PRO A 341 15.83 18.92 -31.75
CA PRO A 341 15.91 19.57 -33.07
C PRO A 341 17.03 19.01 -33.95
N VAL A 342 18.10 18.43 -33.33
CA VAL A 342 19.22 17.88 -34.06
C VAL A 342 19.07 16.38 -34.27
N LYS A 343 19.06 15.90 -35.49
CA LYS A 343 19.07 14.48 -35.86
C LYS A 343 20.49 13.97 -36.02
N SER A 344 20.69 12.66 -35.89
CA SER A 344 22.01 12.03 -36.15
C SER A 344 22.49 12.29 -37.57
N SER A 345 21.58 12.43 -38.54
CA SER A 345 21.86 12.81 -39.92
C SER A 345 22.54 14.19 -40.05
N ASP A 346 22.14 15.13 -39.20
CA ASP A 346 22.63 16.50 -39.25
C ASP A 346 24.08 16.60 -38.73
N LEU A 347 24.55 15.58 -38.04
CA LEU A 347 25.89 15.48 -37.49
C LEU A 347 26.83 14.72 -38.43
N THR A 348 26.34 14.05 -39.48
CA THR A 348 27.16 13.26 -40.41
C THR A 348 28.09 14.12 -41.26
N GLU A 349 27.75 15.39 -41.49
CA GLU A 349 28.61 16.37 -42.18
C GLU A 349 29.83 16.77 -41.33
N TYR A 350 29.73 16.69 -40.02
CA TYR A 350 30.78 17.10 -39.08
C TYR A 350 31.58 15.95 -38.51
N PHE A 351 31.04 14.73 -38.55
CA PHE A 351 31.65 13.54 -37.96
C PHE A 351 31.51 12.33 -38.89
N SER A 352 32.61 11.83 -39.43
CA SER A 352 32.65 10.64 -40.26
C SER A 352 33.52 9.54 -39.61
N GLY A 353 33.13 8.25 -39.81
CA GLY A 353 33.91 7.09 -39.41
C GLY A 353 33.51 6.41 -38.08
N PRO A 354 34.25 5.38 -37.62
CA PRO A 354 33.90 4.58 -36.44
C PRO A 354 33.79 5.36 -35.12
N LYS A 355 34.50 6.48 -35.00
CA LYS A 355 34.41 7.39 -33.83
C LYS A 355 33.07 8.08 -33.71
N PHE A 356 32.28 8.19 -34.79
CA PHE A 356 30.97 8.80 -34.79
C PHE A 356 29.97 8.04 -33.90
N ARG A 357 29.98 6.69 -33.92
CA ARG A 357 29.08 5.90 -33.07
C ARG A 357 29.36 6.05 -31.56
N GLY A 358 30.65 6.24 -31.21
CA GLY A 358 31.06 6.53 -29.84
C GLY A 358 30.67 7.95 -29.39
N SER A 359 30.90 8.95 -30.24
CA SER A 359 30.60 10.36 -29.94
C SER A 359 29.10 10.65 -29.89
N ALA A 360 28.29 10.03 -30.74
CA ALA A 360 26.81 10.14 -30.68
C ALA A 360 26.25 9.51 -29.42
N ARG A 361 26.83 8.43 -28.88
CA ARG A 361 26.51 7.86 -27.56
C ARG A 361 26.90 8.80 -26.41
N ILE A 362 28.09 9.40 -26.48
CA ILE A 362 28.57 10.37 -25.46
C ILE A 362 27.76 11.66 -25.50
N PHE A 363 27.37 12.14 -26.71
CA PHE A 363 26.49 13.28 -26.84
C PHE A 363 25.10 13.03 -26.29
N ARG A 364 24.48 11.85 -26.54
CA ARG A 364 23.25 11.42 -25.90
C ARG A 364 23.39 11.31 -24.39
N ALA A 365 24.47 10.67 -23.89
CA ALA A 365 24.70 10.47 -22.45
C ALA A 365 25.04 11.76 -21.67
N LYS A 366 25.47 12.84 -22.35
CA LYS A 366 25.68 14.17 -21.74
C LYS A 366 24.45 15.06 -21.84
N MET A 367 23.43 14.64 -22.58
CA MET A 367 22.18 15.38 -22.76
C MET A 367 21.00 14.68 -22.08
N ASP A 368 21.14 13.38 -21.69
CA ASP A 368 20.34 12.64 -20.75
C ASP A 368 20.86 12.89 -19.32
#